data_459003627673a46ade42185efbc74579
#
_entry.id   459003627673a46ade42185efbc74579
#
_cell.length_a   1.000
_cell.length_b   1.000
_cell.length_c   1.000
_cell.angle_alpha   90.00
_cell.angle_beta   90.00
_cell.angle_gamma   90.00
#
_symmetry.space_group_name_H-M   'P 1'
#
loop_
_entity.id
_entity.type
_entity.pdbx_description
1 polymer ?
#
loop_
_entity_poly.entity_id
_entity_poly.type
_entity_poly.pdbx_seq_one_letter_code
_entity_poly.pdbx_strand_id
1 'polypeptide(L)'
;ELFGKVGLYYIMFLAGLEMNMADFKQNRGKAVMLGLLAFIIPIMIGLVVNMTFLKYSLITSVLLASMYASHTLVAYPIVIRYGVSRHRSVSIAVGGTAVTDTLTLLVLAVVGGMFKGESGGLFWVWLVVKVVFLGGLIMYFFPRIGRWFFRRYDDNVMQFIFVLAMVFLGAGLMEFVGMEGILGAFLAGLVLNRLIPHVSPLMNHLEFVGNALFIPYFLIGVGMMINIHVIFGHGDALKVAGVMIAVALTGKWIACWLTQKIYKMGAIERELMYGLSNAQAAATLAAVLVGYNIILPNGERLLNDDVLNGTVLLILVTCVVSSFITERAARKIAIDEAHLEDEKRPAELEKILIPVANPDTIEDLVNLSLVIRDPKQRDNLLALNVINDNNASEALELRGKRYLEKAAMITASADVSLKQISRYDLNIASGIIHTAKEHGVTDVVIGLHRK
;
A
#
# COMPACT_ATOMS: atom_id res chain seq x y z
N GLU A 1 -8.82 0.37 -19.10
CA GLU A 1 -8.65 -0.93 -18.43
C GLU A 1 -7.17 -1.23 -18.16
N LEU A 2 -6.29 -1.16 -19.19
CA LEU A 2 -4.85 -1.41 -19.03
C LEU A 2 -4.20 -0.48 -18.00
N PHE A 3 -4.44 0.83 -18.06
CA PHE A 3 -3.87 1.81 -17.13
C PHE A 3 -4.33 1.60 -15.69
N GLY A 4 -5.59 1.19 -15.49
CA GLY A 4 -6.08 0.83 -14.14
C GLY A 4 -5.35 -0.38 -13.56
N LYS A 5 -5.06 -1.39 -14.39
CA LYS A 5 -4.33 -2.59 -14.00
C LYS A 5 -2.86 -2.26 -13.67
N VAL A 6 -2.22 -1.43 -14.49
CA VAL A 6 -0.85 -0.93 -14.26
C VAL A 6 -0.78 -0.13 -12.95
N GLY A 7 -1.78 0.75 -12.72
CA GLY A 7 -1.91 1.50 -11.46
C GLY A 7 -2.02 0.61 -10.24
N LEU A 8 -2.81 -0.47 -10.33
CA LEU A 8 -2.95 -1.45 -9.26
C LEU A 8 -1.62 -2.16 -8.95
N TYR A 9 -0.87 -2.57 -9.98
CA TYR A 9 0.46 -3.18 -9.76
C TYR A 9 1.41 -2.22 -9.06
N TYR A 10 1.38 -0.95 -9.45
CA TYR A 10 2.23 0.07 -8.82
C TYR A 10 1.86 0.33 -7.36
N ILE A 11 0.57 0.41 -7.04
CA ILE A 11 0.07 0.54 -5.65
C ILE A 11 0.54 -0.64 -4.80
N MET A 12 0.43 -1.85 -5.31
CA MET A 12 0.84 -3.05 -4.59
C MET A 12 2.36 -3.15 -4.41
N PHE A 13 3.11 -2.67 -5.40
CA PHE A 13 4.55 -2.50 -5.27
C PHE A 13 4.90 -1.50 -4.15
N LEU A 14 4.27 -0.31 -4.13
CA LEU A 14 4.46 0.67 -3.04
C LEU A 14 4.10 0.07 -1.68
N ALA A 15 2.98 -0.67 -1.58
CA ALA A 15 2.61 -1.36 -0.35
C ALA A 15 3.69 -2.32 0.14
N GLY A 16 4.32 -3.09 -0.77
CA GLY A 16 5.46 -3.94 -0.45
C GLY A 16 6.72 -3.16 -0.07
N LEU A 17 6.97 -2.04 -0.74
CA LEU A 17 8.14 -1.20 -0.53
C LEU A 17 8.08 -0.43 0.80
N GLU A 18 6.92 0.07 1.18
CA GLU A 18 6.71 0.82 2.43
C GLU A 18 6.55 -0.07 3.67
N MET A 19 6.30 -1.37 3.46
CA MET A 19 6.05 -2.30 4.54
C MET A 19 7.23 -2.38 5.51
N ASN A 20 6.96 -2.24 6.82
CA ASN A 20 7.96 -2.50 7.84
C ASN A 20 8.27 -4.01 7.89
N MET A 21 9.43 -4.40 7.37
CA MET A 21 9.83 -5.81 7.29
C MET A 21 10.01 -6.49 8.65
N ALA A 22 10.39 -5.74 9.68
CA ALA A 22 10.51 -6.27 11.04
C ALA A 22 9.13 -6.61 11.61
N ASP A 23 8.17 -5.69 11.49
CA ASP A 23 6.78 -5.87 11.92
C ASP A 23 6.07 -6.95 11.10
N PHE A 24 6.31 -7.00 9.78
CA PHE A 24 5.77 -8.06 8.93
C PHE A 24 6.27 -9.44 9.36
N LYS A 25 7.58 -9.60 9.61
CA LYS A 25 8.14 -10.86 10.08
C LYS A 25 7.56 -11.28 11.43
N GLN A 26 7.33 -10.32 12.33
CA GLN A 26 6.72 -10.55 13.64
C GLN A 26 5.23 -10.90 13.52
N ASN A 27 4.49 -10.26 12.59
CA ASN A 27 3.04 -10.40 12.46
C ASN A 27 2.60 -11.38 11.36
N ARG A 28 3.52 -12.08 10.68
CA ARG A 28 3.21 -13.02 9.58
C ARG A 28 2.14 -14.06 9.94
N GLY A 29 2.18 -14.59 11.16
CA GLY A 29 1.17 -15.54 11.65
C GLY A 29 -0.22 -14.91 11.73
N LYS A 30 -0.31 -13.64 12.14
CA LYS A 30 -1.58 -12.89 12.20
C LYS A 30 -2.11 -12.60 10.79
N ALA A 31 -1.22 -12.27 9.84
CA ALA A 31 -1.58 -12.04 8.44
C ALA A 31 -2.14 -13.30 7.79
N VAL A 32 -1.46 -14.45 7.97
CA VAL A 32 -1.94 -15.74 7.48
C VAL A 32 -3.28 -16.12 8.12
N MET A 33 -3.42 -15.93 9.43
CA MET A 33 -4.68 -16.22 10.14
C MET A 33 -5.82 -15.33 9.62
N LEU A 34 -5.59 -14.02 9.48
CA LEU A 34 -6.59 -13.11 8.90
C LEU A 34 -6.97 -13.57 7.48
N GLY A 35 -5.97 -13.89 6.65
CA GLY A 35 -6.21 -14.37 5.28
C GLY A 35 -7.02 -15.65 5.23
N LEU A 36 -6.71 -16.63 6.08
CA LEU A 36 -7.49 -17.89 6.18
C LEU A 36 -8.90 -17.65 6.67
N LEU A 37 -9.09 -16.86 7.73
CA LEU A 37 -10.43 -16.53 8.23
C LEU A 37 -11.23 -15.70 7.22
N ALA A 38 -10.60 -14.73 6.55
CA ALA A 38 -11.21 -13.91 5.52
C ALA A 38 -11.51 -14.67 4.23
N PHE A 39 -10.95 -15.88 4.06
CA PHE A 39 -11.28 -16.82 3.00
C PHE A 39 -12.38 -17.80 3.43
N ILE A 40 -12.17 -18.51 4.54
CA ILE A 40 -13.06 -19.61 4.97
C ILE A 40 -14.45 -19.09 5.36
N ILE A 41 -14.53 -18.01 6.15
CA ILE A 41 -15.81 -17.53 6.69
C ILE A 41 -16.75 -17.04 5.60
N PRO A 42 -16.35 -16.16 4.67
CA PRO A 42 -17.21 -15.77 3.56
C PRO A 42 -17.62 -16.93 2.66
N ILE A 43 -16.74 -17.92 2.44
CA ILE A 43 -17.08 -19.10 1.66
C ILE A 43 -18.14 -19.95 2.38
N MET A 44 -17.99 -20.23 3.65
CA MET A 44 -18.96 -21.03 4.40
C MET A 44 -20.34 -20.35 4.45
N ILE A 45 -20.38 -19.06 4.77
CA ILE A 45 -21.63 -18.29 4.78
C ILE A 45 -22.21 -18.22 3.36
N GLY A 46 -21.37 -17.88 2.37
CA GLY A 46 -21.79 -17.74 0.97
C GLY A 46 -22.33 -19.03 0.38
N LEU A 47 -21.68 -20.17 0.66
CA LEU A 47 -22.13 -21.47 0.20
C LEU A 47 -23.55 -21.77 0.71
N VAL A 48 -23.78 -21.63 2.02
CA VAL A 48 -25.10 -21.89 2.62
C VAL A 48 -26.13 -20.91 2.05
N VAL A 49 -25.84 -19.63 2.00
CA VAL A 49 -26.77 -18.61 1.53
C VAL A 49 -27.08 -18.75 0.04
N ASN A 50 -26.07 -19.00 -0.80
CA ASN A 50 -26.28 -19.16 -2.25
C ASN A 50 -27.13 -20.40 -2.57
N MET A 51 -26.93 -21.50 -1.83
CA MET A 51 -27.76 -22.71 -2.03
C MET A 51 -29.18 -22.57 -1.48
N THR A 52 -29.37 -21.90 -0.34
CA THR A 52 -30.69 -21.79 0.32
C THR A 52 -31.53 -20.65 -0.22
N PHE A 53 -30.97 -19.45 -0.35
CA PHE A 53 -31.70 -18.25 -0.77
C PHE A 53 -31.72 -18.04 -2.29
N LEU A 54 -30.55 -18.23 -2.95
CA LEU A 54 -30.45 -18.02 -4.38
C LEU A 54 -30.74 -19.31 -5.18
N LYS A 55 -30.80 -20.46 -4.51
CA LYS A 55 -31.07 -21.79 -5.09
C LYS A 55 -30.09 -22.18 -6.22
N TYR A 56 -28.87 -21.71 -6.14
CA TYR A 56 -27.82 -22.05 -7.12
C TYR A 56 -27.28 -23.47 -6.89
N SER A 57 -26.72 -24.05 -7.94
CA SER A 57 -26.04 -25.34 -7.88
C SER A 57 -24.82 -25.27 -6.95
N LEU A 58 -24.33 -26.41 -6.46
CA LEU A 58 -23.16 -26.48 -5.59
C LEU A 58 -21.93 -25.80 -6.23
N ILE A 59 -21.67 -26.07 -7.50
CA ILE A 59 -20.49 -25.55 -8.22
C ILE A 59 -20.60 -24.03 -8.39
N THR A 60 -21.77 -23.54 -8.82
CA THR A 60 -22.09 -22.11 -8.90
C THR A 60 -21.92 -21.42 -7.54
N SER A 61 -22.43 -22.07 -6.48
CA SER A 61 -22.36 -21.53 -5.12
C SER A 61 -20.93 -21.48 -4.58
N VAL A 62 -20.09 -22.46 -4.87
CA VAL A 62 -18.66 -22.47 -4.50
C VAL A 62 -17.90 -21.37 -5.22
N LEU A 63 -18.10 -21.24 -6.53
CA LEU A 63 -17.45 -20.20 -7.32
C LEU A 63 -17.85 -18.81 -6.82
N LEU A 64 -19.14 -18.56 -6.65
CA LEU A 64 -19.65 -17.28 -6.17
C LEU A 64 -19.19 -16.98 -4.73
N ALA A 65 -19.20 -17.99 -3.85
CA ALA A 65 -18.73 -17.82 -2.47
C ALA A 65 -17.22 -17.53 -2.40
N SER A 66 -16.40 -18.09 -3.28
CA SER A 66 -14.97 -17.78 -3.36
C SER A 66 -14.71 -16.30 -3.73
N MET A 67 -15.60 -15.70 -4.52
CA MET A 67 -15.50 -14.27 -4.88
C MET A 67 -15.73 -13.36 -3.69
N TYR A 68 -16.61 -13.72 -2.74
CA TYR A 68 -16.80 -12.94 -1.51
C TYR A 68 -15.55 -12.92 -0.64
N ALA A 69 -14.71 -13.93 -0.75
CA ALA A 69 -13.45 -14.01 -0.04
C ALA A 69 -12.38 -13.10 -0.63
N SER A 70 -12.30 -12.96 -1.96
CA SER A 70 -11.36 -12.06 -2.63
C SER A 70 -11.61 -10.61 -2.24
N HIS A 71 -10.57 -9.79 -2.30
CA HIS A 71 -10.67 -8.35 -2.12
C HIS A 71 -9.45 -7.66 -2.74
N THR A 72 -9.60 -6.39 -3.03
CA THR A 72 -8.55 -5.54 -3.57
C THR A 72 -8.30 -4.38 -2.62
N LEU A 73 -7.05 -4.00 -2.42
CA LEU A 73 -6.67 -2.90 -1.53
C LEU A 73 -7.01 -1.51 -2.12
N VAL A 74 -8.26 -1.31 -2.55
CA VAL A 74 -8.74 -0.04 -3.15
C VAL A 74 -8.55 1.14 -2.20
N ALA A 75 -8.73 0.93 -0.91
CA ALA A 75 -8.59 1.96 0.11
C ALA A 75 -7.15 2.18 0.61
N TYR A 76 -6.15 1.46 0.08
CA TYR A 76 -4.75 1.61 0.49
C TYR A 76 -4.18 3.02 0.27
N PRO A 77 -4.52 3.75 -0.82
CA PRO A 77 -4.11 5.15 -0.97
C PRO A 77 -4.53 6.08 0.18
N ILE A 78 -5.64 5.76 0.85
CA ILE A 78 -6.08 6.50 2.04
C ILE A 78 -5.08 6.30 3.18
N VAL A 79 -4.60 5.08 3.36
CA VAL A 79 -3.59 4.73 4.38
C VAL A 79 -2.28 5.48 4.15
N ILE A 80 -1.82 5.56 2.89
CA ILE A 80 -0.65 6.36 2.49
C ILE A 80 -0.87 7.83 2.84
N ARG A 81 -2.02 8.40 2.45
CA ARG A 81 -2.36 9.81 2.69
C ARG A 81 -2.32 10.20 4.17
N TYR A 82 -2.74 9.31 5.06
CA TYR A 82 -2.69 9.54 6.51
C TYR A 82 -1.35 9.16 7.16
N GLY A 83 -0.38 8.64 6.40
CA GLY A 83 0.95 8.29 6.87
C GLY A 83 1.01 7.04 7.77
N VAL A 84 -0.06 6.22 7.78
CA VAL A 84 -0.17 5.03 8.66
C VAL A 84 0.16 3.71 7.94
N SER A 85 0.81 3.75 6.79
CA SER A 85 1.20 2.56 6.00
C SER A 85 2.10 1.59 6.76
N ARG A 86 2.87 2.07 7.72
CA ARG A 86 3.76 1.26 8.58
C ARG A 86 3.06 0.63 9.78
N HIS A 87 1.82 0.98 10.04
CA HIS A 87 1.10 0.44 11.18
C HIS A 87 0.87 -1.07 11.05
N ARG A 88 0.99 -1.83 12.15
CA ARG A 88 0.92 -3.30 12.16
C ARG A 88 -0.35 -3.88 11.54
N SER A 89 -1.51 -3.23 11.74
CA SER A 89 -2.78 -3.69 11.17
C SER A 89 -2.82 -3.58 9.65
N VAL A 90 -2.10 -2.61 9.06
CA VAL A 90 -1.92 -2.50 7.60
C VAL A 90 -1.10 -3.67 7.08
N SER A 91 0.05 -3.95 7.71
CA SER A 91 0.90 -5.10 7.35
C SER A 91 0.15 -6.43 7.44
N ILE A 92 -0.72 -6.59 8.45
CA ILE A 92 -1.57 -7.78 8.62
C ILE A 92 -2.62 -7.86 7.50
N ALA A 93 -3.29 -6.76 7.17
CA ALA A 93 -4.29 -6.73 6.10
C ALA A 93 -3.67 -7.02 4.73
N VAL A 94 -2.57 -6.35 4.38
CA VAL A 94 -1.86 -6.55 3.10
C VAL A 94 -1.35 -8.00 2.95
N GLY A 95 -0.75 -8.54 4.02
CA GLY A 95 -0.32 -9.94 4.01
C GLY A 95 -1.48 -10.91 3.96
N GLY A 96 -2.60 -10.61 4.61
CA GLY A 96 -3.84 -11.38 4.55
C GLY A 96 -4.43 -11.40 3.14
N THR A 97 -4.39 -10.26 2.43
CA THR A 97 -4.84 -10.14 1.02
C THR A 97 -4.10 -11.12 0.12
N ALA A 98 -2.78 -11.20 0.22
CA ALA A 98 -2.00 -12.13 -0.58
C ALA A 98 -2.42 -13.61 -0.37
N VAL A 99 -2.80 -13.98 0.85
CA VAL A 99 -3.30 -15.32 1.17
C VAL A 99 -4.69 -15.56 0.57
N THR A 100 -5.62 -14.63 0.78
CA THR A 100 -7.00 -14.75 0.26
C THR A 100 -7.03 -14.79 -1.26
N ASP A 101 -6.27 -13.94 -1.94
CA ASP A 101 -6.24 -13.89 -3.40
C ASP A 101 -5.68 -15.19 -3.98
N THR A 102 -4.59 -15.69 -3.41
CA THR A 102 -4.03 -16.99 -3.82
C THR A 102 -5.05 -18.12 -3.68
N LEU A 103 -5.77 -18.18 -2.57
CA LEU A 103 -6.77 -19.23 -2.32
C LEU A 103 -8.00 -19.06 -3.22
N THR A 104 -8.45 -17.83 -3.47
CA THR A 104 -9.59 -17.55 -4.37
C THR A 104 -9.27 -17.95 -5.81
N LEU A 105 -8.07 -17.60 -6.29
CA LEU A 105 -7.62 -17.99 -7.62
C LEU A 105 -7.47 -19.52 -7.74
N LEU A 106 -7.06 -20.17 -6.66
CA LEU A 106 -7.03 -21.63 -6.61
C LEU A 106 -8.43 -22.21 -6.84
N VAL A 107 -9.46 -21.70 -6.15
CA VAL A 107 -10.85 -22.14 -6.35
C VAL A 107 -11.31 -21.87 -7.77
N LEU A 108 -11.04 -20.67 -8.31
CA LEU A 108 -11.38 -20.30 -9.67
C LEU A 108 -10.74 -21.26 -10.69
N ALA A 109 -9.47 -21.59 -10.51
CA ALA A 109 -8.76 -22.53 -11.36
C ALA A 109 -9.36 -23.95 -11.24
N VAL A 110 -9.75 -24.41 -10.01
CA VAL A 110 -10.45 -25.68 -9.79
C VAL A 110 -11.72 -25.70 -10.62
N VAL A 111 -12.59 -24.74 -10.42
CA VAL A 111 -13.89 -24.71 -11.12
C VAL A 111 -13.68 -24.59 -12.62
N GLY A 112 -12.81 -23.68 -13.08
CA GLY A 112 -12.49 -23.51 -14.51
C GLY A 112 -11.90 -24.77 -15.16
N GLY A 113 -11.00 -25.48 -14.45
CA GLY A 113 -10.39 -26.74 -14.91
C GLY A 113 -11.37 -27.90 -15.02
N MET A 114 -12.34 -28.00 -14.10
CA MET A 114 -13.39 -29.00 -14.16
C MET A 114 -14.21 -28.94 -15.46
N PHE A 115 -14.46 -27.76 -15.98
CA PHE A 115 -15.21 -27.56 -17.23
C PHE A 115 -14.33 -27.60 -18.48
N LYS A 116 -13.01 -27.45 -18.37
CA LYS A 116 -12.07 -27.61 -19.50
C LYS A 116 -11.55 -29.04 -19.68
N GLY A 117 -11.97 -29.95 -18.81
CA GLY A 117 -11.53 -31.37 -18.88
C GLY A 117 -10.11 -31.61 -18.31
N GLU A 118 -9.48 -30.59 -17.71
CA GLU A 118 -8.13 -30.65 -17.12
C GLU A 118 -8.16 -31.01 -15.61
N SER A 119 -9.05 -31.88 -15.18
CA SER A 119 -9.34 -32.18 -13.77
C SER A 119 -8.39 -33.19 -13.10
N GLY A 120 -7.15 -33.31 -13.55
CA GLY A 120 -6.18 -34.22 -12.93
C GLY A 120 -5.57 -33.64 -11.63
N GLY A 121 -5.48 -34.47 -10.56
CA GLY A 121 -4.80 -34.05 -9.31
C GLY A 121 -3.37 -33.52 -9.52
N LEU A 122 -2.73 -33.90 -10.61
CA LEU A 122 -1.40 -33.44 -11.02
C LEU A 122 -1.39 -31.97 -11.42
N PHE A 123 -2.48 -31.39 -11.95
CA PHE A 123 -2.61 -29.98 -12.31
C PHE A 123 -2.45 -29.08 -11.09
N TRP A 124 -3.04 -29.47 -9.96
CA TRP A 124 -3.00 -28.71 -8.69
C TRP A 124 -1.59 -28.67 -8.10
N VAL A 125 -0.94 -29.82 -8.10
CA VAL A 125 0.46 -29.90 -7.65
C VAL A 125 1.35 -29.01 -8.53
N TRP A 126 1.15 -29.03 -9.85
CA TRP A 126 1.90 -28.19 -10.78
C TRP A 126 1.64 -26.70 -10.60
N LEU A 127 0.37 -26.29 -10.33
CA LEU A 127 0.04 -24.88 -10.07
C LEU A 127 0.77 -24.37 -8.82
N VAL A 128 0.66 -25.11 -7.70
CA VAL A 128 1.33 -24.74 -6.45
C VAL A 128 2.85 -24.72 -6.64
N VAL A 129 3.41 -25.72 -7.31
CA VAL A 129 4.86 -25.79 -7.61
C VAL A 129 5.31 -24.58 -8.43
N LYS A 130 4.56 -24.19 -9.46
CA LYS A 130 4.87 -23.03 -10.30
C LYS A 130 4.84 -21.72 -9.49
N VAL A 131 3.83 -21.51 -8.63
CA VAL A 131 3.71 -20.32 -7.79
C VAL A 131 4.86 -20.24 -6.79
N VAL A 132 5.16 -21.34 -6.10
CA VAL A 132 6.28 -21.40 -5.13
C VAL A 132 7.61 -21.22 -5.84
N PHE A 133 7.80 -21.81 -7.00
CA PHE A 133 9.03 -21.69 -7.79
C PHE A 133 9.25 -20.25 -8.28
N LEU A 134 8.22 -19.60 -8.85
CA LEU A 134 8.34 -18.23 -9.34
C LEU A 134 8.43 -17.20 -8.22
N GLY A 135 7.67 -17.37 -7.14
CA GLY A 135 7.82 -16.55 -5.94
C GLY A 135 9.23 -16.67 -5.36
N GLY A 136 9.76 -17.89 -5.27
CA GLY A 136 11.14 -18.15 -4.87
C GLY A 136 12.17 -17.55 -5.83
N LEU A 137 11.92 -17.60 -7.14
CA LEU A 137 12.75 -16.99 -8.16
C LEU A 137 12.82 -15.47 -7.99
N ILE A 138 11.66 -14.81 -7.82
CA ILE A 138 11.60 -13.36 -7.55
C ILE A 138 12.38 -13.05 -6.27
N MET A 139 12.12 -13.75 -5.16
CA MET A 139 12.77 -13.52 -3.87
C MET A 139 14.28 -13.78 -3.91
N TYR A 140 14.76 -14.64 -4.80
CA TYR A 140 16.18 -14.98 -4.91
C TYR A 140 16.92 -14.07 -5.91
N PHE A 141 16.38 -13.85 -7.09
CA PHE A 141 17.06 -13.13 -8.17
C PHE A 141 16.92 -11.61 -8.08
N PHE A 142 15.74 -11.09 -7.77
CA PHE A 142 15.50 -9.65 -7.74
C PHE A 142 16.42 -8.90 -6.79
N PRO A 143 16.69 -9.39 -5.54
CA PRO A 143 17.65 -8.71 -4.66
C PRO A 143 19.07 -8.73 -5.20
N ARG A 144 19.44 -9.77 -5.95
CA ARG A 144 20.80 -9.87 -6.53
C ARG A 144 20.97 -8.93 -7.69
N ILE A 145 20.01 -8.91 -8.61
CA ILE A 145 19.98 -8.01 -9.76
C ILE A 145 19.91 -6.55 -9.27
N GLY A 146 19.04 -6.26 -8.28
CA GLY A 146 18.91 -4.93 -7.69
C GLY A 146 20.22 -4.45 -7.05
N ARG A 147 20.86 -5.27 -6.21
CA ARG A 147 22.16 -4.91 -5.62
C ARG A 147 23.26 -4.67 -6.65
N TRP A 148 23.30 -5.49 -7.70
CA TRP A 148 24.25 -5.29 -8.78
C TRP A 148 24.00 -3.97 -9.52
N PHE A 149 22.74 -3.67 -9.82
CA PHE A 149 22.34 -2.45 -10.54
C PHE A 149 22.62 -1.19 -9.72
N PHE A 150 22.13 -1.12 -8.47
CA PHE A 150 22.32 0.04 -7.59
C PHE A 150 23.79 0.31 -7.20
N ARG A 151 24.67 -0.69 -7.30
CA ARG A 151 26.12 -0.48 -7.12
C ARG A 151 26.80 0.07 -8.35
N ARG A 152 26.20 -0.09 -9.53
CA ARG A 152 26.81 0.26 -10.81
C ARG A 152 26.33 1.60 -11.35
N TYR A 153 25.08 1.99 -11.03
CA TYR A 153 24.41 3.14 -11.58
C TYR A 153 23.84 4.00 -10.45
N ASP A 154 24.35 5.26 -10.34
CA ASP A 154 23.92 6.23 -9.33
C ASP A 154 22.89 7.25 -9.87
N ASP A 155 22.54 7.17 -11.16
CA ASP A 155 21.56 8.06 -11.78
C ASP A 155 20.14 7.73 -11.31
N ASN A 156 19.45 8.74 -10.75
CA ASN A 156 18.11 8.60 -10.17
C ASN A 156 17.07 8.18 -11.20
N VAL A 157 17.18 8.67 -12.46
CA VAL A 157 16.22 8.32 -13.52
C VAL A 157 16.42 6.87 -13.94
N MET A 158 17.67 6.43 -14.10
CA MET A 158 17.98 5.05 -14.44
C MET A 158 17.54 4.08 -13.33
N GLN A 159 17.72 4.47 -12.05
CA GLN A 159 17.27 3.69 -10.91
C GLN A 159 15.73 3.58 -10.88
N PHE A 160 15.02 4.67 -11.13
CA PHE A 160 13.56 4.67 -11.23
C PHE A 160 13.06 3.74 -12.35
N ILE A 161 13.61 3.85 -13.56
CA ILE A 161 13.24 3.01 -14.70
C ILE A 161 13.52 1.52 -14.38
N PHE A 162 14.67 1.24 -13.77
CA PHE A 162 15.02 -0.12 -13.36
C PHE A 162 14.02 -0.70 -12.37
N VAL A 163 13.64 0.06 -11.34
CA VAL A 163 12.64 -0.37 -10.35
C VAL A 163 11.30 -0.64 -11.04
N LEU A 164 10.87 0.26 -11.93
CA LEU A 164 9.63 0.10 -12.69
C LEU A 164 9.66 -1.17 -13.56
N ALA A 165 10.78 -1.44 -14.21
CA ALA A 165 10.97 -2.66 -14.99
C ALA A 165 10.87 -3.92 -14.11
N MET A 166 11.45 -3.91 -12.91
CA MET A 166 11.38 -5.03 -11.97
C MET A 166 9.95 -5.27 -11.46
N VAL A 167 9.17 -4.21 -11.24
CA VAL A 167 7.75 -4.31 -10.84
C VAL A 167 6.94 -5.02 -11.92
N PHE A 168 7.04 -4.55 -13.17
CA PHE A 168 6.28 -5.14 -14.28
C PHE A 168 6.79 -6.52 -14.69
N LEU A 169 8.08 -6.77 -14.55
CA LEU A 169 8.65 -8.11 -14.75
C LEU A 169 8.09 -9.09 -13.69
N GLY A 170 8.04 -8.68 -12.41
CA GLY A 170 7.45 -9.47 -11.34
C GLY A 170 5.97 -9.77 -11.58
N ALA A 171 5.21 -8.74 -11.97
CA ALA A 171 3.80 -8.88 -12.33
C ALA A 171 3.60 -9.83 -13.52
N GLY A 172 4.35 -9.64 -14.59
CA GLY A 172 4.28 -10.47 -15.80
C GLY A 172 4.67 -11.92 -15.58
N LEU A 173 5.67 -12.19 -14.73
CA LEU A 173 6.06 -13.55 -14.35
C LEU A 173 4.92 -14.29 -13.63
N MET A 174 4.19 -13.61 -12.73
CA MET A 174 3.03 -14.21 -12.06
C MET A 174 1.86 -14.42 -13.02
N GLU A 175 1.57 -13.46 -13.90
CA GLU A 175 0.53 -13.63 -14.92
C GLU A 175 0.83 -14.78 -15.89
N PHE A 176 2.08 -14.97 -16.26
CA PHE A 176 2.50 -16.07 -17.16
C PHE A 176 2.16 -17.46 -16.59
N VAL A 177 2.07 -17.59 -15.26
CA VAL A 177 1.72 -18.84 -14.57
C VAL A 177 0.22 -18.97 -14.32
N GLY A 178 -0.56 -17.94 -14.71
CA GLY A 178 -1.99 -17.92 -14.48
C GLY A 178 -2.39 -17.38 -13.10
N MET A 179 -1.46 -16.71 -12.41
CA MET A 179 -1.72 -15.99 -11.16
C MET A 179 -1.91 -14.50 -11.44
N GLU A 180 -2.48 -13.76 -10.51
CA GLU A 180 -2.58 -12.31 -10.64
C GLU A 180 -1.21 -11.62 -10.53
N GLY A 181 -0.95 -10.69 -11.44
CA GLY A 181 0.28 -9.90 -11.46
C GLY A 181 0.47 -9.03 -10.21
N ILE A 182 -0.62 -8.75 -9.49
CA ILE A 182 -0.63 -8.05 -8.19
C ILE A 182 0.35 -8.68 -7.21
N LEU A 183 0.34 -10.01 -7.08
CA LEU A 183 1.25 -10.74 -6.19
C LEU A 183 2.71 -10.55 -6.60
N GLY A 184 3.01 -10.58 -7.89
CA GLY A 184 4.37 -10.37 -8.41
C GLY A 184 4.88 -8.95 -8.15
N ALA A 185 4.04 -7.93 -8.35
CA ALA A 185 4.34 -6.55 -8.06
C ALA A 185 4.60 -6.32 -6.56
N PHE A 186 3.76 -6.90 -5.71
CA PHE A 186 3.93 -6.86 -4.25
C PHE A 186 5.24 -7.53 -3.80
N LEU A 187 5.55 -8.72 -4.31
CA LEU A 187 6.79 -9.42 -4.00
C LEU A 187 8.02 -8.61 -4.47
N ALA A 188 7.95 -7.97 -5.64
CA ALA A 188 9.01 -7.09 -6.13
C ALA A 188 9.23 -5.92 -5.15
N GLY A 189 8.16 -5.26 -4.67
CA GLY A 189 8.22 -4.21 -3.66
C GLY A 189 8.85 -4.70 -2.35
N LEU A 190 8.40 -5.84 -1.85
CA LEU A 190 8.89 -6.45 -0.61
C LEU A 190 10.39 -6.76 -0.66
N VAL A 191 10.86 -7.23 -1.81
CA VAL A 191 12.27 -7.58 -2.03
C VAL A 191 13.15 -6.36 -2.19
N LEU A 192 12.66 -5.34 -2.92
CA LEU A 192 13.37 -4.08 -3.14
C LEU A 192 13.36 -3.17 -1.91
N ASN A 193 12.44 -3.35 -0.98
CA ASN A 193 12.34 -2.62 0.29
C ASN A 193 13.68 -2.50 1.04
N ARG A 194 14.48 -3.57 1.04
CA ARG A 194 15.80 -3.58 1.69
C ARG A 194 16.88 -2.83 0.92
N LEU A 195 16.65 -2.52 -0.34
CA LEU A 195 17.61 -1.90 -1.23
C LEU A 195 17.35 -0.41 -1.43
N ILE A 196 16.12 0.03 -1.20
CA ILE A 196 15.67 1.40 -1.38
C ILE A 196 15.40 1.99 0.01
N PRO A 197 16.27 2.87 0.52
CA PRO A 197 16.03 3.55 1.79
C PRO A 197 14.76 4.40 1.72
N HIS A 198 13.97 4.41 2.80
CA HIS A 198 12.72 5.19 2.87
C HIS A 198 12.95 6.72 2.78
N VAL A 199 14.14 7.16 3.15
CA VAL A 199 14.57 8.56 3.00
C VAL A 199 15.64 8.60 1.92
N SER A 200 15.21 8.57 0.66
CA SER A 200 16.10 8.65 -0.50
C SER A 200 15.42 9.38 -1.66
N PRO A 201 16.19 10.00 -2.56
CA PRO A 201 15.65 10.64 -3.77
C PRO A 201 14.80 9.67 -4.59
N LEU A 202 15.25 8.43 -4.71
CA LEU A 202 14.53 7.38 -5.46
C LEU A 202 13.15 7.10 -4.83
N MET A 203 13.06 7.00 -3.50
CA MET A 203 11.78 6.78 -2.81
C MET A 203 10.83 7.94 -3.04
N ASN A 204 11.32 9.18 -2.94
CA ASN A 204 10.52 10.38 -3.22
C ASN A 204 9.96 10.39 -4.64
N HIS A 205 10.76 9.98 -5.65
CA HIS A 205 10.29 9.86 -7.03
C HIS A 205 9.23 8.75 -7.20
N LEU A 206 9.44 7.60 -6.56
CA LEU A 206 8.48 6.50 -6.58
C LEU A 206 7.14 6.91 -5.95
N GLU A 207 7.17 7.56 -4.79
CA GLU A 207 5.95 8.06 -4.13
C GLU A 207 5.27 9.16 -4.96
N PHE A 208 6.04 10.10 -5.51
CA PHE A 208 5.50 11.18 -6.32
C PHE A 208 4.78 10.65 -7.56
N VAL A 209 5.44 9.78 -8.34
CA VAL A 209 4.84 9.20 -9.55
C VAL A 209 3.66 8.29 -9.21
N GLY A 210 3.75 7.56 -8.10
CA GLY A 210 2.63 6.79 -7.56
C GLY A 210 1.40 7.65 -7.31
N ASN A 211 1.57 8.73 -6.55
CA ASN A 211 0.48 9.64 -6.16
C ASN A 211 -0.04 10.48 -7.33
N ALA A 212 0.84 10.94 -8.23
CA ALA A 212 0.47 11.85 -9.32
C ALA A 212 -0.12 11.12 -10.54
N LEU A 213 0.26 9.86 -10.78
CA LEU A 213 -0.10 9.16 -12.01
C LEU A 213 -0.80 7.82 -11.75
N PHE A 214 -0.16 6.89 -11.07
CA PHE A 214 -0.64 5.51 -11.00
C PHE A 214 -1.87 5.32 -10.10
N ILE A 215 -1.93 6.00 -8.95
CA ILE A 215 -3.09 5.95 -8.05
C ILE A 215 -4.33 6.56 -8.72
N PRO A 216 -4.28 7.76 -9.34
CA PRO A 216 -5.41 8.29 -10.11
C PRO A 216 -5.85 7.36 -11.24
N TYR A 217 -4.92 6.79 -12.00
CA TYR A 217 -5.28 5.84 -13.06
C TYR A 217 -5.99 4.60 -12.55
N PHE A 218 -5.56 4.05 -11.43
CA PHE A 218 -6.23 2.94 -10.79
C PHE A 218 -7.64 3.31 -10.33
N LEU A 219 -7.80 4.44 -9.62
CA LEU A 219 -9.11 4.87 -9.11
C LEU A 219 -10.10 5.18 -10.23
N ILE A 220 -9.64 5.85 -11.30
CA ILE A 220 -10.46 6.09 -12.50
C ILE A 220 -10.82 4.75 -13.15
N GLY A 221 -9.84 3.85 -13.29
CA GLY A 221 -10.07 2.52 -13.87
C GLY A 221 -11.14 1.72 -13.12
N VAL A 222 -11.09 1.72 -11.79
CA VAL A 222 -12.13 1.09 -10.93
C VAL A 222 -13.48 1.80 -11.12
N GLY A 223 -13.50 3.13 -11.13
CA GLY A 223 -14.73 3.91 -11.34
C GLY A 223 -15.39 3.62 -12.68
N MET A 224 -14.60 3.47 -13.74
CA MET A 224 -15.10 3.16 -15.09
C MET A 224 -15.70 1.74 -15.23
N MET A 225 -15.38 0.82 -14.32
CA MET A 225 -15.97 -0.52 -14.30
C MET A 225 -17.41 -0.50 -13.75
N ILE A 226 -17.81 0.56 -13.07
CA ILE A 226 -19.12 0.68 -12.45
C ILE A 226 -20.14 1.15 -13.50
N ASN A 227 -21.03 0.27 -13.92
CA ASN A 227 -22.14 0.61 -14.81
C ASN A 227 -23.39 0.96 -14.00
N ILE A 228 -23.69 2.25 -13.87
CA ILE A 228 -24.82 2.76 -13.07
C ILE A 228 -26.17 2.33 -13.64
N HIS A 229 -26.28 2.08 -14.94
CA HIS A 229 -27.56 1.66 -15.58
C HIS A 229 -28.06 0.31 -15.06
N VAL A 230 -27.15 -0.54 -14.54
CA VAL A 230 -27.49 -1.83 -13.92
C VAL A 230 -28.33 -1.66 -12.65
N ILE A 231 -28.20 -0.53 -11.94
CA ILE A 231 -28.94 -0.22 -10.70
C ILE A 231 -30.45 -0.11 -10.98
N PHE A 232 -30.82 0.33 -12.17
CA PHE A 232 -32.22 0.54 -12.58
C PHE A 232 -32.81 -0.64 -13.36
N GLY A 233 -32.05 -1.74 -13.52
CA GLY A 233 -32.46 -2.99 -14.16
C GLY A 233 -33.24 -3.92 -13.22
N HIS A 234 -33.74 -5.01 -13.74
CA HIS A 234 -34.65 -6.00 -13.18
C HIS A 234 -34.50 -6.33 -11.69
N GLY A 235 -35.64 -6.51 -10.98
CA GLY A 235 -35.69 -6.70 -9.51
C GLY A 235 -34.94 -7.95 -8.97
N ASP A 236 -34.67 -8.97 -9.77
CA ASP A 236 -33.97 -10.16 -9.35
C ASP A 236 -32.46 -9.91 -9.26
N ALA A 237 -31.87 -9.11 -10.12
CA ALA A 237 -30.47 -8.67 -10.00
C ALA A 237 -30.22 -7.90 -8.68
N LEU A 238 -31.20 -7.09 -8.24
CA LEU A 238 -31.08 -6.34 -6.98
C LEU A 238 -31.15 -7.26 -5.74
N LYS A 239 -31.96 -8.33 -5.79
CA LYS A 239 -32.00 -9.35 -4.72
C LYS A 239 -30.66 -10.09 -4.65
N VAL A 240 -30.14 -10.53 -5.80
CA VAL A 240 -28.84 -11.22 -5.87
C VAL A 240 -27.75 -10.30 -5.35
N ALA A 241 -27.71 -9.04 -5.79
CA ALA A 241 -26.76 -8.05 -5.30
C ALA A 241 -26.84 -7.86 -3.78
N GLY A 242 -28.06 -7.70 -3.23
CA GLY A 242 -28.29 -7.53 -1.79
C GLY A 242 -27.75 -8.69 -0.98
N VAL A 243 -27.98 -9.92 -1.41
CA VAL A 243 -27.44 -11.15 -0.78
C VAL A 243 -25.92 -11.18 -0.86
N MET A 244 -25.34 -10.92 -2.05
CA MET A 244 -23.89 -10.90 -2.25
C MET A 244 -23.21 -9.86 -1.34
N ILE A 245 -23.76 -8.65 -1.28
CA ILE A 245 -23.25 -7.55 -0.44
C ILE A 245 -23.33 -7.95 1.03
N ALA A 246 -24.47 -8.46 1.49
CA ALA A 246 -24.66 -8.85 2.89
C ALA A 246 -23.65 -9.93 3.30
N VAL A 247 -23.47 -10.96 2.49
CA VAL A 247 -22.52 -12.06 2.75
C VAL A 247 -21.09 -11.57 2.76
N ALA A 248 -20.69 -10.76 1.77
CA ALA A 248 -19.32 -10.25 1.68
C ALA A 248 -18.98 -9.37 2.89
N LEU A 249 -19.83 -8.39 3.23
CA LEU A 249 -19.61 -7.48 4.34
C LEU A 249 -19.59 -8.21 5.69
N THR A 250 -20.58 -9.06 5.95
CA THR A 250 -20.68 -9.78 7.24
C THR A 250 -19.58 -10.82 7.39
N GLY A 251 -19.26 -11.57 6.35
CA GLY A 251 -18.19 -12.57 6.37
C GLY A 251 -16.83 -11.96 6.68
N LYS A 252 -16.49 -10.85 6.04
CA LYS A 252 -15.26 -10.11 6.30
C LYS A 252 -15.24 -9.49 7.69
N TRP A 253 -16.37 -8.93 8.14
CA TRP A 253 -16.45 -8.37 9.48
C TRP A 253 -16.21 -9.44 10.55
N ILE A 254 -16.83 -10.62 10.42
CA ILE A 254 -16.63 -11.74 11.33
C ILE A 254 -15.17 -12.20 11.34
N ALA A 255 -14.52 -12.29 10.16
CA ALA A 255 -13.12 -12.67 10.03
C ALA A 255 -12.20 -11.69 10.79
N CYS A 256 -12.40 -10.39 10.60
CA CYS A 256 -11.64 -9.35 11.30
C CYS A 256 -11.92 -9.35 12.81
N TRP A 257 -13.18 -9.57 13.21
CA TRP A 257 -13.58 -9.66 14.61
C TRP A 257 -12.94 -10.87 15.31
N LEU A 258 -12.94 -12.03 14.67
CA LEU A 258 -12.26 -13.22 15.20
C LEU A 258 -10.76 -13.00 15.32
N THR A 259 -10.12 -12.42 14.28
CA THR A 259 -8.70 -12.08 14.33
C THR A 259 -8.40 -11.13 15.49
N GLN A 260 -9.23 -10.09 15.70
CA GLN A 260 -9.12 -9.18 16.83
C GLN A 260 -9.18 -9.94 18.15
N LYS A 261 -10.14 -10.84 18.33
CA LYS A 261 -10.33 -11.62 19.57
C LYS A 261 -9.18 -12.57 19.85
N ILE A 262 -8.73 -13.31 18.82
CA ILE A 262 -7.62 -14.28 18.94
C ILE A 262 -6.33 -13.58 19.37
N TYR A 263 -6.02 -12.44 18.75
CA TYR A 263 -4.76 -11.74 18.99
C TYR A 263 -4.87 -10.54 19.94
N LYS A 264 -6.02 -10.33 20.58
CA LYS A 264 -6.29 -9.24 21.54
C LYS A 264 -5.90 -7.86 20.97
N MET A 265 -6.30 -7.60 19.73
CA MET A 265 -6.03 -6.34 19.05
C MET A 265 -7.04 -5.26 19.41
N GLY A 266 -6.70 -4.00 19.14
CA GLY A 266 -7.58 -2.86 19.35
C GLY A 266 -8.79 -2.85 18.41
N ALA A 267 -9.87 -2.16 18.81
CA ALA A 267 -11.07 -2.02 17.97
C ALA A 267 -10.78 -1.21 16.68
N ILE A 268 -9.93 -0.19 16.79
CA ILE A 268 -9.53 0.65 15.65
C ILE A 268 -8.70 -0.16 14.63
N GLU A 269 -7.84 -1.05 15.14
CA GLU A 269 -7.05 -1.96 14.29
C GLU A 269 -7.94 -2.93 13.51
N ARG A 270 -9.00 -3.45 14.16
CA ARG A 270 -10.02 -4.27 13.48
C ARG A 270 -10.73 -3.47 12.40
N GLU A 271 -11.15 -2.23 12.69
CA GLU A 271 -11.81 -1.35 11.72
C GLU A 271 -10.90 -1.12 10.51
N LEU A 272 -9.60 -0.88 10.72
CA LEU A 272 -8.65 -0.70 9.63
C LEU A 272 -8.44 -1.97 8.81
N MET A 273 -8.25 -3.13 9.46
CA MET A 273 -8.15 -4.42 8.77
C MET A 273 -9.42 -4.72 7.96
N TYR A 274 -10.60 -4.47 8.53
CA TYR A 274 -11.88 -4.66 7.86
C TYR A 274 -12.04 -3.72 6.65
N GLY A 275 -11.75 -2.43 6.83
CA GLY A 275 -11.77 -1.47 5.73
C GLY A 275 -10.87 -1.89 4.56
N LEU A 276 -9.64 -2.27 4.84
CA LEU A 276 -8.68 -2.69 3.81
C LEU A 276 -9.03 -4.03 3.15
N SER A 277 -9.70 -4.95 3.86
CA SER A 277 -10.01 -6.30 3.35
C SER A 277 -11.41 -6.44 2.79
N ASN A 278 -12.15 -5.36 2.57
CA ASN A 278 -13.57 -5.43 2.19
C ASN A 278 -13.87 -5.02 0.75
N ALA A 279 -13.06 -4.18 0.12
CA ALA A 279 -13.33 -3.70 -1.23
C ALA A 279 -13.18 -4.81 -2.26
N GLN A 280 -14.17 -4.96 -3.10
CA GLN A 280 -14.15 -5.83 -4.29
C GLN A 280 -13.80 -4.97 -5.52
N ALA A 281 -13.08 -5.52 -6.50
CA ALA A 281 -12.73 -4.79 -7.71
C ALA A 281 -12.48 -5.72 -8.91
N ALA A 282 -11.46 -5.43 -9.71
CA ALA A 282 -11.16 -6.08 -10.97
C ALA A 282 -11.04 -7.61 -10.88
N ALA A 283 -10.39 -8.12 -9.83
CA ALA A 283 -10.23 -9.57 -9.63
C ALA A 283 -11.57 -10.29 -9.50
N THR A 284 -12.48 -9.72 -8.72
CA THR A 284 -13.84 -10.26 -8.55
C THR A 284 -14.61 -10.26 -9.88
N LEU A 285 -14.55 -9.16 -10.64
CA LEU A 285 -15.20 -9.08 -11.94
C LEU A 285 -14.60 -10.08 -12.94
N ALA A 286 -13.27 -10.21 -12.97
CA ALA A 286 -12.60 -11.19 -13.82
C ALA A 286 -13.05 -12.62 -13.51
N ALA A 287 -13.15 -12.97 -12.22
CA ALA A 287 -13.63 -14.29 -11.79
C ALA A 287 -15.11 -14.53 -12.17
N VAL A 288 -15.96 -13.50 -12.05
CA VAL A 288 -17.36 -13.57 -12.51
C VAL A 288 -17.42 -13.77 -14.01
N LEU A 289 -16.64 -13.04 -14.80
CA LEU A 289 -16.60 -13.18 -16.26
C LEU A 289 -16.13 -14.58 -16.70
N VAL A 290 -15.17 -15.19 -15.98
CA VAL A 290 -14.80 -16.58 -16.25
C VAL A 290 -15.99 -17.50 -16.01
N GLY A 291 -16.67 -17.41 -14.88
CA GLY A 291 -17.87 -18.21 -14.60
C GLY A 291 -19.04 -17.93 -15.57
N TYR A 292 -19.22 -16.70 -16.00
CA TYR A 292 -20.21 -16.29 -16.98
C TYR A 292 -19.96 -16.89 -18.37
N ASN A 293 -18.71 -17.07 -18.76
CA ASN A 293 -18.33 -17.66 -20.04
C ASN A 293 -18.38 -19.20 -20.04
N ILE A 294 -18.56 -19.85 -18.89
CA ILE A 294 -18.74 -21.29 -18.80
C ILE A 294 -20.20 -21.63 -19.12
N ILE A 295 -20.42 -22.42 -20.19
CA ILE A 295 -21.72 -22.93 -20.59
C ILE A 295 -21.86 -24.36 -20.09
N LEU A 296 -22.91 -24.62 -19.32
CA LEU A 296 -23.27 -25.94 -18.80
C LEU A 296 -23.82 -26.83 -19.92
N PRO A 297 -23.82 -28.15 -19.74
CA PRO A 297 -24.40 -29.09 -20.73
C PRO A 297 -25.90 -28.86 -21.03
N ASN A 298 -26.61 -28.21 -20.13
CA ASN A 298 -28.03 -27.82 -20.32
C ASN A 298 -28.21 -26.53 -21.15
N GLY A 299 -27.12 -25.92 -21.64
CA GLY A 299 -27.12 -24.68 -22.41
C GLY A 299 -27.18 -23.40 -21.56
N GLU A 300 -27.30 -23.49 -20.23
CA GLU A 300 -27.30 -22.34 -19.33
C GLU A 300 -25.87 -21.93 -18.98
N ARG A 301 -25.69 -20.66 -18.61
CA ARG A 301 -24.40 -20.17 -18.10
C ARG A 301 -24.21 -20.59 -16.64
N LEU A 302 -22.97 -20.87 -16.24
CA LEU A 302 -22.65 -21.20 -14.84
C LEU A 302 -22.99 -20.05 -13.89
N LEU A 303 -22.68 -18.82 -14.29
CA LEU A 303 -23.12 -17.58 -13.64
C LEU A 303 -24.00 -16.80 -14.62
N ASN A 304 -25.21 -16.44 -14.17
CA ASN A 304 -26.19 -15.73 -14.99
C ASN A 304 -25.96 -14.19 -15.00
N ASP A 305 -26.75 -13.49 -15.80
CA ASP A 305 -26.72 -12.03 -15.93
C ASP A 305 -26.99 -11.33 -14.59
N ASP A 306 -27.84 -11.89 -13.72
CA ASP A 306 -28.16 -11.31 -12.41
C ASP A 306 -26.93 -11.31 -11.49
N VAL A 307 -26.08 -12.34 -11.54
CA VAL A 307 -24.83 -12.39 -10.79
C VAL A 307 -23.82 -11.37 -11.34
N LEU A 308 -23.71 -11.26 -12.67
CA LEU A 308 -22.82 -10.28 -13.29
C LEU A 308 -23.23 -8.86 -12.90
N ASN A 309 -24.49 -8.54 -12.99
CA ASN A 309 -25.06 -7.26 -12.62
C ASN A 309 -24.97 -7.01 -11.10
N GLY A 310 -25.24 -8.04 -10.29
CA GLY A 310 -25.10 -7.99 -8.85
C GLY A 310 -23.65 -7.73 -8.41
N THR A 311 -22.68 -8.24 -9.16
CA THR A 311 -21.26 -8.01 -8.89
C THR A 311 -20.87 -6.55 -9.08
N VAL A 312 -21.43 -5.86 -10.08
CA VAL A 312 -21.18 -4.42 -10.27
C VAL A 312 -21.66 -3.62 -9.05
N LEU A 313 -22.86 -3.95 -8.54
CA LEU A 313 -23.38 -3.33 -7.31
C LEU A 313 -22.55 -3.69 -6.08
N LEU A 314 -22.12 -4.93 -5.97
CA LEU A 314 -21.20 -5.40 -4.91
C LEU A 314 -19.92 -4.57 -4.90
N ILE A 315 -19.28 -4.38 -6.05
CA ILE A 315 -18.07 -3.57 -6.20
C ILE A 315 -18.33 -2.14 -5.72
N LEU A 316 -19.40 -1.50 -6.21
CA LEU A 316 -19.74 -0.13 -5.82
C LEU A 316 -19.89 0.01 -4.29
N VAL A 317 -20.73 -0.81 -3.69
CA VAL A 317 -21.03 -0.71 -2.25
C VAL A 317 -19.82 -1.05 -1.40
N THR A 318 -19.09 -2.11 -1.73
CA THR A 318 -17.91 -2.52 -0.95
C THR A 318 -16.77 -1.53 -1.05
N CYS A 319 -16.53 -0.89 -2.21
CA CYS A 319 -15.55 0.17 -2.35
C CYS A 319 -15.91 1.41 -1.52
N VAL A 320 -17.19 1.81 -1.52
CA VAL A 320 -17.68 2.94 -0.71
C VAL A 320 -17.52 2.65 0.78
N VAL A 321 -18.00 1.49 1.25
CA VAL A 321 -17.92 1.07 2.66
C VAL A 321 -16.45 0.96 3.10
N SER A 322 -15.60 0.33 2.27
CA SER A 322 -14.16 0.20 2.51
C SER A 322 -13.49 1.55 2.69
N SER A 323 -13.75 2.50 1.78
CA SER A 323 -13.14 3.83 1.81
C SER A 323 -13.51 4.60 3.08
N PHE A 324 -14.79 4.65 3.44
CA PHE A 324 -15.25 5.35 4.65
C PHE A 324 -14.69 4.74 5.94
N ILE A 325 -14.68 3.41 6.04
CA ILE A 325 -14.20 2.73 7.25
C ILE A 325 -12.68 2.89 7.37
N THR A 326 -11.96 2.73 6.26
CA THR A 326 -10.50 2.91 6.24
C THR A 326 -10.12 4.34 6.59
N GLU A 327 -10.80 5.34 6.03
CA GLU A 327 -10.54 6.75 6.33
C GLU A 327 -10.73 7.05 7.82
N ARG A 328 -11.87 6.61 8.38
CA ARG A 328 -12.16 6.79 9.79
C ARG A 328 -11.11 6.15 10.70
N ALA A 329 -10.72 4.91 10.39
CA ALA A 329 -9.74 4.17 11.19
C ALA A 329 -8.32 4.74 11.03
N ALA A 330 -7.89 5.04 9.81
CA ALA A 330 -6.58 5.61 9.53
C ALA A 330 -6.41 6.98 10.19
N ARG A 331 -7.43 7.84 10.11
CA ARG A 331 -7.42 9.14 10.80
C ARG A 331 -7.27 9.01 12.31
N LYS A 332 -7.98 8.05 12.94
CA LYS A 332 -7.86 7.84 14.39
C LYS A 332 -6.46 7.34 14.76
N ILE A 333 -5.92 6.38 14.01
CA ILE A 333 -4.57 5.87 14.26
C ILE A 333 -3.54 6.99 14.12
N ALA A 334 -3.65 7.82 13.09
CA ALA A 334 -2.74 8.95 12.88
C ALA A 334 -2.79 9.95 14.05
N ILE A 335 -3.98 10.22 14.61
CA ILE A 335 -4.14 11.09 15.77
C ILE A 335 -3.54 10.43 17.02
N ASP A 336 -3.83 9.15 17.26
CA ASP A 336 -3.32 8.43 18.43
C ASP A 336 -1.78 8.31 18.39
N GLU A 337 -1.20 8.06 17.21
CA GLU A 337 0.26 8.03 17.02
C GLU A 337 0.88 9.41 17.27
N ALA A 338 0.26 10.49 16.76
CA ALA A 338 0.73 11.86 17.02
C ALA A 338 0.69 12.23 18.50
N HIS A 339 -0.37 11.85 19.22
CA HIS A 339 -0.45 12.06 20.67
C HIS A 339 0.59 11.24 21.43
N LEU A 340 0.84 9.99 21.02
CA LEU A 340 1.87 9.15 21.65
C LEU A 340 3.30 9.67 21.36
N GLU A 341 3.53 10.29 20.21
CA GLU A 341 4.80 10.97 19.92
C GLU A 341 4.97 12.24 20.75
N ASP A 342 3.88 13.00 20.96
CA ASP A 342 3.90 14.18 21.83
C ASP A 342 4.08 13.81 23.32
N GLU A 343 3.44 12.74 23.80
CA GLU A 343 3.64 12.24 25.18
C GLU A 343 5.03 11.61 25.39
N LYS A 344 5.61 11.01 24.36
CA LYS A 344 6.96 10.43 24.41
C LYS A 344 8.07 11.44 24.17
N ARG A 345 7.74 12.64 23.72
CA ARG A 345 8.70 13.74 23.70
C ARG A 345 9.02 14.07 25.16
N PRO A 346 10.25 13.78 25.63
CA PRO A 346 10.68 14.30 26.90
C PRO A 346 10.49 15.81 26.81
N ALA A 347 9.91 16.43 27.84
CA ALA A 347 9.71 17.88 27.94
C ALA A 347 11.03 18.69 27.92
N GLU A 348 12.14 18.09 27.48
CA GLU A 348 13.49 18.54 27.78
C GLU A 348 14.42 18.78 26.59
N LEU A 349 14.02 18.52 25.34
CA LEU A 349 14.94 18.76 24.24
C LEU A 349 14.29 19.62 23.15
N GLU A 350 14.24 20.92 23.43
CA GLU A 350 14.04 21.94 22.39
C GLU A 350 15.10 21.75 21.28
N LYS A 351 14.67 21.46 20.05
CA LYS A 351 15.54 21.38 18.88
C LYS A 351 15.09 22.38 17.85
N ILE A 352 15.98 23.28 17.50
CA ILE A 352 15.72 24.34 16.52
C ILE A 352 16.39 23.99 15.21
N LEU A 353 15.61 23.94 14.12
CA LEU A 353 16.09 23.74 12.76
C LEU A 353 16.21 25.09 12.03
N ILE A 354 17.38 25.33 11.45
CA ILE A 354 17.73 26.54 10.72
C ILE A 354 17.97 26.17 9.25
N PRO A 355 17.00 26.32 8.34
CA PRO A 355 17.23 26.14 6.91
C PRO A 355 18.13 27.25 6.37
N VAL A 356 19.29 26.88 5.81
CA VAL A 356 20.29 27.80 5.28
C VAL A 356 20.35 27.67 3.75
N ALA A 357 19.84 28.67 3.05
CA ALA A 357 19.82 28.73 1.59
C ALA A 357 20.43 30.04 1.02
N ASN A 358 20.39 31.11 1.79
CA ASN A 358 20.90 32.41 1.38
C ASN A 358 22.05 32.88 2.31
N PRO A 359 23.25 33.16 1.78
CA PRO A 359 24.42 33.53 2.57
C PRO A 359 24.23 34.86 3.37
N ASP A 360 23.33 35.74 2.90
CA ASP A 360 23.09 37.05 3.53
C ASP A 360 22.23 36.94 4.80
N THR A 361 21.38 35.93 4.89
CA THR A 361 20.46 35.75 6.03
C THR A 361 20.96 34.75 7.06
N ILE A 362 22.06 34.03 6.80
CA ILE A 362 22.57 32.97 7.70
C ILE A 362 22.90 33.54 9.08
N GLU A 363 23.56 34.68 9.11
CA GLU A 363 24.01 35.33 10.37
C GLU A 363 22.82 35.73 11.24
N ASP A 364 21.80 36.33 10.64
CA ASP A 364 20.60 36.78 11.36
C ASP A 364 19.80 35.59 11.88
N LEU A 365 19.63 34.54 11.06
CA LEU A 365 18.90 33.35 11.46
C LEU A 365 19.59 32.55 12.56
N VAL A 366 20.91 32.42 12.48
CA VAL A 366 21.70 31.74 13.52
C VAL A 366 21.68 32.55 14.81
N ASN A 367 21.91 33.88 14.75
CA ASN A 367 21.85 34.74 15.91
C ASN A 367 20.47 34.74 16.58
N LEU A 368 19.39 34.79 15.80
CA LEU A 368 18.02 34.64 16.32
C LEU A 368 17.83 33.32 17.03
N SER A 369 18.30 32.25 16.42
CA SER A 369 18.20 30.89 17.00
C SER A 369 19.02 30.72 18.28
N LEU A 370 20.19 31.41 18.37
CA LEU A 370 20.99 31.48 19.59
C LEU A 370 20.28 32.22 20.73
N VAL A 371 19.47 33.23 20.41
CA VAL A 371 18.68 34.00 21.40
C VAL A 371 17.47 33.18 21.90
N ILE A 372 16.80 32.45 20.99
CA ILE A 372 15.56 31.72 21.31
C ILE A 372 15.87 30.42 22.06
N ARG A 373 17.01 29.76 21.79
CA ARG A 373 17.35 28.46 22.36
C ARG A 373 17.38 28.45 23.91
N ASP A 374 17.07 27.32 24.51
CA ASP A 374 17.35 27.10 25.94
C ASP A 374 18.86 27.03 26.19
N PRO A 375 19.44 27.96 26.98
CA PRO A 375 20.88 27.99 27.28
C PRO A 375 21.39 26.73 28.01
N LYS A 376 20.49 25.95 28.65
CA LYS A 376 20.86 24.72 29.37
C LYS A 376 21.17 23.54 28.46
N GLN A 377 20.76 23.62 27.19
CA GLN A 377 20.95 22.55 26.21
C GLN A 377 22.07 22.92 25.23
N ARG A 378 23.12 22.07 25.16
CA ARG A 378 24.29 22.34 24.30
C ARG A 378 24.13 21.91 22.84
N ASP A 379 23.29 20.90 22.55
CA ASP A 379 23.20 20.23 21.24
C ASP A 379 21.81 20.35 20.61
N ASN A 380 21.18 21.52 20.72
CA ASN A 380 19.79 21.73 20.27
C ASN A 380 19.65 22.50 18.95
N LEU A 381 20.75 22.86 18.30
CA LEU A 381 20.71 23.59 17.01
C LEU A 381 21.08 22.67 15.84
N LEU A 382 20.25 22.70 14.79
CA LEU A 382 20.46 21.98 13.55
C LEU A 382 20.42 22.96 12.38
N ALA A 383 21.45 23.00 11.55
CA ALA A 383 21.42 23.72 10.27
C ALA A 383 21.14 22.75 9.12
N LEU A 384 20.22 23.12 8.25
CA LEU A 384 19.80 22.34 7.12
C LEU A 384 20.04 23.07 5.80
N ASN A 385 20.76 22.45 4.89
CA ASN A 385 20.76 22.83 3.49
C ASN A 385 20.01 21.80 2.65
N VAL A 386 18.96 22.22 1.94
CA VAL A 386 18.18 21.35 1.04
C VAL A 386 18.64 21.58 -0.39
N ILE A 387 19.07 20.51 -1.03
CA ILE A 387 19.47 20.49 -2.44
C ILE A 387 18.31 19.94 -3.24
N ASN A 388 17.83 20.71 -4.23
CA ASN A 388 16.76 20.25 -5.10
C ASN A 388 17.30 19.18 -6.02
N ASP A 389 16.66 18.01 -5.99
CA ASP A 389 17.06 16.79 -6.71
C ASP A 389 17.07 16.98 -8.24
N ASN A 390 16.17 17.82 -8.77
CA ASN A 390 16.09 18.11 -10.21
C ASN A 390 17.24 18.97 -10.74
N ASN A 391 17.96 19.68 -9.85
CA ASN A 391 19.05 20.58 -10.21
C ASN A 391 20.35 20.26 -9.45
N ALA A 392 20.45 19.04 -8.90
CA ALA A 392 21.62 18.64 -8.13
C ALA A 392 22.87 18.75 -9.01
N SER A 393 23.82 19.55 -8.57
CA SER A 393 25.14 19.72 -9.18
C SER A 393 26.19 19.81 -8.10
N GLU A 394 27.40 19.35 -8.39
CA GLU A 394 28.55 19.40 -7.48
C GLU A 394 28.81 20.83 -6.96
N ALA A 395 28.51 21.83 -7.80
CA ALA A 395 28.61 23.23 -7.43
C ALA A 395 27.61 23.65 -6.36
N LEU A 396 26.36 23.12 -6.39
CA LEU A 396 25.32 23.39 -5.39
C LEU A 396 25.62 22.68 -4.06
N GLU A 397 26.18 21.48 -4.12
CA GLU A 397 26.63 20.75 -2.93
C GLU A 397 27.75 21.52 -2.21
N LEU A 398 28.75 21.98 -2.97
CA LEU A 398 29.87 22.75 -2.43
C LEU A 398 29.40 24.08 -1.83
N ARG A 399 28.40 24.73 -2.44
CA ARG A 399 27.76 25.93 -1.90
C ARG A 399 27.02 25.64 -0.60
N GLY A 400 26.20 24.58 -0.59
CA GLY A 400 25.47 24.14 0.59
C GLY A 400 26.40 23.86 1.77
N LYS A 401 27.51 23.15 1.52
CA LYS A 401 28.53 22.88 2.52
C LYS A 401 29.14 24.17 3.11
N ARG A 402 29.48 25.15 2.26
CA ARG A 402 29.98 26.46 2.71
C ARG A 402 28.97 27.20 3.58
N TYR A 403 27.69 27.13 3.27
CA TYR A 403 26.64 27.77 4.08
C TYR A 403 26.50 27.11 5.46
N LEU A 404 26.57 25.79 5.52
CA LEU A 404 26.57 25.03 6.77
C LEU A 404 27.83 25.32 7.61
N GLU A 405 29.01 25.42 6.98
CA GLU A 405 30.27 25.79 7.63
C GLU A 405 30.20 27.22 8.19
N LYS A 406 29.63 28.21 7.43
CA LYS A 406 29.43 29.58 7.91
C LYS A 406 28.52 29.59 9.14
N ALA A 407 27.41 28.88 9.12
CA ALA A 407 26.52 28.75 10.27
C ALA A 407 27.21 28.15 11.49
N ALA A 408 28.05 27.12 11.28
CA ALA A 408 28.82 26.49 12.34
C ALA A 408 29.87 27.37 12.95
N MET A 409 30.55 28.26 12.16
CA MET A 409 31.49 29.24 12.68
C MET A 409 30.81 30.25 13.61
N ILE A 410 29.58 30.70 13.26
CA ILE A 410 28.84 31.66 14.08
C ILE A 410 28.42 31.01 15.41
N THR A 411 27.90 29.78 15.39
CA THR A 411 27.52 29.09 16.63
C THR A 411 28.74 28.72 17.49
N ALA A 412 29.88 28.37 16.89
CA ALA A 412 31.12 28.10 17.59
C ALA A 412 31.64 29.35 18.34
N SER A 413 31.44 30.58 17.82
CA SER A 413 31.79 31.81 18.52
C SER A 413 30.98 32.03 19.80
N ALA A 414 29.82 31.40 19.92
CA ALA A 414 28.93 31.41 21.08
C ALA A 414 29.09 30.15 21.98
N ASP A 415 30.10 29.33 21.75
CA ASP A 415 30.34 28.05 22.44
C ASP A 415 29.17 27.07 22.36
N VAL A 416 28.49 27.01 21.17
CA VAL A 416 27.32 26.18 20.90
C VAL A 416 27.64 25.22 19.76
N SER A 417 27.34 23.94 19.95
CA SER A 417 27.45 22.95 18.87
C SER A 417 26.30 23.08 17.88
N LEU A 418 26.61 22.95 16.58
CA LEU A 418 25.63 22.96 15.51
C LEU A 418 25.72 21.67 14.70
N LYS A 419 24.63 20.92 14.65
CA LYS A 419 24.54 19.75 13.78
C LYS A 419 24.27 20.21 12.35
N GLN A 420 25.18 19.90 11.43
CA GLN A 420 25.07 20.23 10.01
C GLN A 420 24.39 19.10 9.26
N ILE A 421 23.36 19.42 8.49
CA ILE A 421 22.57 18.46 7.68
C ILE A 421 22.49 18.96 6.25
N SER A 422 22.94 18.15 5.30
CA SER A 422 22.67 18.34 3.87
C SER A 422 21.67 17.28 3.43
N ARG A 423 20.61 17.69 2.74
CA ARG A 423 19.53 16.80 2.32
C ARG A 423 19.15 17.07 0.87
N TYR A 424 18.95 15.97 0.14
CA TYR A 424 18.32 16.00 -1.18
C TYR A 424 16.82 15.81 -1.02
N ASP A 425 16.02 16.67 -1.69
CA ASP A 425 14.58 16.56 -1.70
C ASP A 425 13.97 17.18 -2.97
N LEU A 426 12.73 16.84 -3.30
CA LEU A 426 12.01 17.36 -4.47
C LEU A 426 11.80 18.87 -4.40
N ASN A 427 11.59 19.39 -3.20
CA ASN A 427 11.48 20.83 -2.95
C ASN A 427 11.96 21.17 -1.53
N ILE A 428 12.25 22.45 -1.31
CA ILE A 428 12.80 22.94 -0.05
C ILE A 428 11.84 22.69 1.13
N ALA A 429 10.54 22.89 0.93
CA ALA A 429 9.55 22.73 2.00
C ALA A 429 9.45 21.25 2.46
N SER A 430 9.44 20.30 1.52
CA SER A 430 9.46 18.87 1.85
C SER A 430 10.72 18.48 2.61
N GLY A 431 11.88 18.98 2.18
CA GLY A 431 13.15 18.73 2.85
C GLY A 431 13.17 19.24 4.30
N ILE A 432 12.60 20.41 4.55
CA ILE A 432 12.46 20.96 5.90
C ILE A 432 11.53 20.09 6.74
N ILE A 433 10.34 19.74 6.22
CA ILE A 433 9.34 18.91 6.93
C ILE A 433 9.90 17.54 7.28
N HIS A 434 10.55 16.88 6.32
CA HIS A 434 11.11 15.54 6.53
C HIS A 434 12.24 15.58 7.57
N THR A 435 13.14 16.59 7.49
CA THR A 435 14.23 16.75 8.47
C THR A 435 13.69 17.08 9.86
N ALA A 436 12.68 17.93 9.95
CA ALA A 436 12.05 18.27 11.22
C ALA A 436 11.45 17.04 11.90
N LYS A 437 10.74 16.19 11.14
CA LYS A 437 10.17 14.93 11.65
C LYS A 437 11.24 13.93 12.06
N GLU A 438 12.28 13.77 11.23
CA GLU A 438 13.36 12.79 11.46
C GLU A 438 14.16 13.08 12.72
N HIS A 439 14.41 14.36 13.00
CA HIS A 439 15.23 14.78 14.14
C HIS A 439 14.41 15.23 15.37
N GLY A 440 13.08 15.15 15.31
CA GLY A 440 12.22 15.58 16.42
C GLY A 440 12.39 17.08 16.72
N VAL A 441 12.41 17.90 15.66
CA VAL A 441 12.56 19.36 15.75
C VAL A 441 11.29 19.96 16.34
N THR A 442 11.43 20.84 17.32
CA THR A 442 10.33 21.58 17.95
C THR A 442 10.05 22.88 17.25
N ASP A 443 11.09 23.58 16.81
CA ASP A 443 10.99 24.92 16.24
C ASP A 443 11.78 25.03 14.93
N VAL A 444 11.23 25.77 13.95
CA VAL A 444 11.90 26.04 12.68
C VAL A 444 12.02 27.54 12.49
N VAL A 445 13.25 28.03 12.37
CA VAL A 445 13.54 29.45 12.14
C VAL A 445 13.79 29.69 10.67
N ILE A 446 12.84 30.34 9.98
CA ILE A 446 12.87 30.55 8.52
C ILE A 446 13.00 32.05 8.21
N GLY A 447 13.90 32.39 7.29
CA GLY A 447 14.01 33.74 6.72
C GLY A 447 12.88 34.01 5.72
N LEU A 448 12.21 35.16 5.88
CA LEU A 448 11.23 35.62 4.89
C LEU A 448 11.98 36.25 3.71
N HIS A 449 11.76 35.68 2.52
CA HIS A 449 12.22 36.31 1.27
C HIS A 449 11.30 37.46 0.91
N ARG A 450 11.81 38.69 0.92
CA ARG A 450 11.20 39.77 0.14
C ARG A 450 11.53 39.51 -1.34
N LYS A 451 10.50 39.34 -2.18
CA LYS A 451 10.62 39.42 -3.64
C LYS A 451 11.00 40.84 -4.05
#